data_d166c81c8fb319c00b89726e1865fc8f
#
_entry.id   d166c81c8fb319c00b89726e1865fc8f
#
_cell.length_a   1.000
_cell.length_b   1.000
_cell.length_c   1.000
_cell.angle_alpha   90.00
_cell.angle_beta   90.00
_cell.angle_gamma   90.00
#
_symmetry.space_group_name_H-M   'P 1'
#
loop_
_entity.id
_entity.type
_entity.pdbx_description
1 polymer ?
#
loop_
_entity_poly.entity_id
_entity_poly.type
_entity_poly.pdbx_seq_one_letter_code
_entity_poly.pdbx_strand_id
1 'polypeptide(L)'
;MRTITLGSSSLEVPAVAVGCMRINSLDKTEAERFVRTAMEEGANFFDHADIYGGGACEEIFADAVQMNPTVREQMILQSKCGIRQGMFDFSKEHILASVDGILSRLKTDYLDVLLLHRPDALVEPEEVAEAFDQLERSGKVRHFGVSNQNPMQIQLLQKSVKQPIVANQLQLSITNATMISSGINVNMENASAVNRDGSVLDFCRLHDITIQPWSPFQYGFFEGVFLGSDKFPELNQKIDELAEKYSVTNTTIAIAWLLRHPANMQPIIGTMNTERLKDCIKATHITLTRQEWYEVYRAAGNILP
;
A
#
# COMPACT_ATOMS: atom_id res chain seq x y z
N MET A 1 -2.26 -16.70 7.35
CA MET A 1 -2.46 -15.28 6.96
C MET A 1 -3.95 -14.98 6.79
N ARG A 2 -4.47 -13.88 7.39
CA ARG A 2 -5.83 -13.39 7.11
C ARG A 2 -5.90 -12.84 5.70
N THR A 3 -7.00 -13.06 4.99
CA THR A 3 -7.30 -12.46 3.69
C THR A 3 -8.35 -11.36 3.80
N ILE A 4 -8.41 -10.52 2.81
CA ILE A 4 -9.43 -9.49 2.59
C ILE A 4 -9.79 -9.47 1.11
N THR A 5 -11.01 -9.04 0.80
CA THR A 5 -11.39 -8.76 -0.59
C THR A 5 -10.80 -7.42 -1.03
N LEU A 6 -10.14 -7.37 -2.16
CA LEU A 6 -9.53 -6.13 -2.67
C LEU A 6 -10.60 -5.22 -3.29
N GLY A 7 -10.97 -4.19 -2.55
CA GLY A 7 -11.98 -3.21 -2.97
C GLY A 7 -13.30 -3.87 -3.34
N SER A 8 -13.90 -3.40 -4.42
CA SER A 8 -15.14 -3.96 -5.01
C SER A 8 -14.89 -5.15 -5.95
N SER A 9 -13.66 -5.65 -6.07
CA SER A 9 -13.34 -6.81 -6.89
C SER A 9 -13.72 -8.12 -6.20
N SER A 10 -13.59 -9.25 -6.92
CA SER A 10 -13.67 -10.59 -6.34
C SER A 10 -12.31 -11.16 -5.91
N LEU A 11 -11.25 -10.36 -5.99
CA LEU A 11 -9.89 -10.81 -5.71
C LEU A 11 -9.64 -10.87 -4.21
N GLU A 12 -9.46 -12.08 -3.68
CA GLU A 12 -9.02 -12.30 -2.30
C GLU A 12 -7.51 -12.15 -2.21
N VAL A 13 -7.06 -11.28 -1.30
CA VAL A 13 -5.64 -10.95 -1.13
C VAL A 13 -5.22 -11.09 0.34
N PRO A 14 -3.95 -11.36 0.63
CA PRO A 14 -3.42 -11.28 1.99
C PRO A 14 -3.67 -9.89 2.59
N ALA A 15 -4.02 -9.83 3.87
CA ALA A 15 -4.25 -8.56 4.57
C ALA A 15 -2.99 -7.70 4.73
N VAL A 16 -1.80 -8.24 4.42
CA VAL A 16 -0.52 -7.53 4.37
C VAL A 16 0.13 -7.81 3.04
N ALA A 17 0.57 -6.77 2.34
CA ALA A 17 1.30 -6.85 1.08
C ALA A 17 2.80 -6.59 1.28
N VAL A 18 3.62 -7.18 0.45
CA VAL A 18 5.08 -7.05 0.47
C VAL A 18 5.52 -5.99 -0.54
N GLY A 19 6.04 -4.87 -0.06
CA GLY A 19 6.58 -3.80 -0.92
C GLY A 19 8.01 -4.09 -1.35
N CYS A 20 8.24 -4.12 -2.66
CA CYS A 20 9.52 -4.53 -3.26
C CYS A 20 10.46 -3.36 -3.59
N MET A 21 10.17 -2.13 -3.15
CA MET A 21 10.98 -0.94 -3.45
C MET A 21 12.46 -1.07 -3.05
N ARG A 22 12.75 -1.85 -2.02
CA ARG A 22 14.10 -2.01 -1.45
C ARG A 22 14.76 -3.35 -1.76
N ILE A 23 14.18 -4.16 -2.63
CA ILE A 23 14.73 -5.50 -2.95
C ILE A 23 16.12 -5.42 -3.58
N ASN A 24 16.44 -4.30 -4.22
CA ASN A 24 17.78 -4.02 -4.77
C ASN A 24 18.87 -3.79 -3.70
N SER A 25 18.52 -3.74 -2.41
CA SER A 25 19.49 -3.73 -1.30
C SER A 25 19.96 -5.13 -0.90
N LEU A 26 19.34 -6.17 -1.46
CA LEU A 26 19.66 -7.57 -1.18
C LEU A 26 20.53 -8.16 -2.31
N ASP A 27 21.40 -9.08 -1.96
CA ASP A 27 22.00 -9.94 -2.97
C ASP A 27 20.98 -10.97 -3.49
N LYS A 28 21.36 -11.70 -4.56
CA LYS A 28 20.46 -12.66 -5.21
C LYS A 28 19.95 -13.74 -4.23
N THR A 29 20.80 -14.28 -3.39
CA THR A 29 20.45 -15.34 -2.43
C THR A 29 19.55 -14.82 -1.33
N GLU A 30 19.81 -13.61 -0.86
CA GLU A 30 18.98 -12.94 0.14
C GLU A 30 17.60 -12.60 -0.42
N ALA A 31 17.52 -12.09 -1.65
CA ALA A 31 16.25 -11.79 -2.32
C ALA A 31 15.41 -13.06 -2.53
N GLU A 32 16.02 -14.15 -3.01
CA GLU A 32 15.38 -15.46 -3.15
C GLU A 32 14.83 -15.97 -1.81
N ARG A 33 15.64 -15.94 -0.75
CA ARG A 33 15.22 -16.35 0.59
C ARG A 33 14.10 -15.48 1.11
N PHE A 34 14.18 -14.16 0.92
CA PHE A 34 13.14 -13.21 1.38
C PHE A 34 11.79 -13.49 0.73
N VAL A 35 11.75 -13.60 -0.61
CA VAL A 35 10.49 -13.85 -1.33
C VAL A 35 9.94 -15.23 -0.99
N ARG A 36 10.77 -16.25 -0.91
CA ARG A 36 10.34 -17.59 -0.49
C ARG A 36 9.72 -17.57 0.91
N THR A 37 10.36 -16.89 1.88
CA THR A 37 9.78 -16.75 3.22
C THR A 37 8.43 -16.03 3.19
N ALA A 38 8.28 -14.98 2.38
CA ALA A 38 6.99 -14.30 2.22
C ALA A 38 5.90 -15.26 1.72
N MET A 39 6.21 -16.03 0.69
CA MET A 39 5.30 -17.04 0.13
C MET A 39 4.92 -18.13 1.14
N GLU A 40 5.89 -18.68 1.86
CA GLU A 40 5.69 -19.69 2.90
C GLU A 40 4.81 -19.19 4.04
N GLU A 41 4.91 -17.91 4.41
CA GLU A 41 4.07 -17.25 5.42
C GLU A 41 2.69 -16.80 4.87
N GLY A 42 2.42 -17.05 3.58
CA GLY A 42 1.18 -16.69 2.89
C GLY A 42 1.06 -15.22 2.50
N ALA A 43 2.16 -14.45 2.52
CA ALA A 43 2.21 -13.08 2.02
C ALA A 43 2.59 -13.08 0.54
N ASN A 44 1.69 -13.57 -0.32
CA ASN A 44 1.93 -13.73 -1.75
C ASN A 44 1.49 -12.54 -2.61
N PHE A 45 1.20 -11.39 -2.01
CA PHE A 45 0.92 -10.13 -2.71
C PHE A 45 2.17 -9.26 -2.73
N PHE A 46 2.71 -8.98 -3.92
CA PHE A 46 3.94 -8.21 -4.10
C PHE A 46 3.66 -6.89 -4.81
N ASP A 47 4.07 -5.78 -4.18
CA ASP A 47 3.85 -4.41 -4.63
C ASP A 47 5.13 -3.82 -5.21
N HIS A 48 5.08 -3.50 -6.49
CA HIS A 48 6.16 -2.92 -7.31
C HIS A 48 5.83 -1.51 -7.79
N ALA A 49 6.74 -0.89 -8.52
CA ALA A 49 6.53 0.26 -9.39
C ALA A 49 7.64 0.30 -10.45
N ASP A 50 7.32 0.79 -11.63
CA ASP A 50 8.23 0.91 -12.77
C ASP A 50 9.49 1.73 -12.47
N ILE A 51 9.39 2.69 -11.54
CA ILE A 51 10.50 3.57 -11.14
C ILE A 51 11.39 3.00 -10.02
N TYR A 52 10.99 1.91 -9.34
CA TYR A 52 11.77 1.38 -8.22
C TYR A 52 13.13 0.88 -8.66
N GLY A 53 14.19 1.53 -8.16
CA GLY A 53 15.56 1.27 -8.63
C GLY A 53 15.77 1.51 -10.13
N GLY A 54 14.95 2.38 -10.77
CA GLY A 54 14.97 2.58 -12.22
C GLY A 54 14.51 1.35 -13.01
N GLY A 55 13.66 0.51 -12.44
CA GLY A 55 13.18 -0.75 -13.00
C GLY A 55 13.91 -1.99 -12.48
N ALA A 56 15.12 -1.84 -11.93
CA ALA A 56 15.91 -2.98 -11.45
C ALA A 56 15.22 -3.80 -10.35
N CYS A 57 14.36 -3.19 -9.53
CA CYS A 57 13.65 -3.93 -8.48
C CYS A 57 12.72 -5.00 -9.05
N GLU A 58 12.07 -4.75 -10.18
CA GLU A 58 11.21 -5.72 -10.87
C GLU A 58 12.06 -6.87 -11.48
N GLU A 59 13.21 -6.55 -12.07
CA GLU A 59 14.13 -7.57 -12.63
C GLU A 59 14.70 -8.47 -11.54
N ILE A 60 15.20 -7.88 -10.44
CA ILE A 60 15.74 -8.63 -9.28
C ILE A 60 14.68 -9.55 -8.69
N PHE A 61 13.44 -9.06 -8.54
CA PHE A 61 12.34 -9.89 -8.06
C PHE A 61 12.08 -11.07 -8.99
N ALA A 62 11.93 -10.82 -10.30
CA ALA A 62 11.67 -11.87 -11.28
C ALA A 62 12.78 -12.95 -11.31
N ASP A 63 14.05 -12.52 -11.17
CA ASP A 63 15.20 -13.42 -11.11
C ASP A 63 15.23 -14.21 -9.79
N ALA A 64 14.92 -13.58 -8.67
CA ALA A 64 14.89 -14.22 -7.35
C ALA A 64 13.85 -15.34 -7.27
N VAL A 65 12.67 -15.15 -7.89
CA VAL A 65 11.62 -16.19 -7.92
C VAL A 65 11.76 -17.16 -9.10
N GLN A 66 12.72 -16.94 -9.98
CA GLN A 66 12.85 -17.70 -11.25
C GLN A 66 11.52 -17.72 -12.03
N MET A 67 10.97 -16.50 -12.26
CA MET A 67 9.63 -16.31 -12.80
C MET A 67 9.35 -17.19 -14.01
N ASN A 68 8.27 -17.94 -13.91
CA ASN A 68 7.71 -18.79 -14.95
C ASN A 68 6.19 -18.92 -14.72
N PRO A 69 5.41 -19.47 -15.65
CA PRO A 69 3.95 -19.52 -15.50
C PRO A 69 3.46 -20.20 -14.20
N THR A 70 4.10 -21.28 -13.76
CA THR A 70 3.73 -22.00 -12.53
C THR A 70 3.98 -21.16 -11.28
N VAL A 71 5.10 -20.45 -11.21
CA VAL A 71 5.42 -19.53 -10.12
C VAL A 71 4.48 -18.32 -10.14
N ARG A 72 4.19 -17.80 -11.33
CA ARG A 72 3.32 -16.64 -11.52
C ARG A 72 1.91 -16.85 -10.97
N GLU A 73 1.35 -18.03 -11.15
CA GLU A 73 -0.01 -18.37 -10.68
C GLU A 73 -0.13 -18.42 -9.15
N GLN A 74 0.98 -18.51 -8.42
CA GLN A 74 1.00 -18.60 -6.96
C GLN A 74 1.03 -17.23 -6.27
N MET A 75 1.15 -16.13 -7.01
CA MET A 75 1.33 -14.79 -6.47
C MET A 75 0.41 -13.77 -7.12
N ILE A 76 0.18 -12.69 -6.41
CA ILE A 76 -0.55 -11.52 -6.86
C ILE A 76 0.48 -10.41 -7.09
N LEU A 77 0.55 -9.90 -8.31
CA LEU A 77 1.49 -8.84 -8.69
C LEU A 77 0.75 -7.53 -8.92
N GLN A 78 1.12 -6.53 -8.11
CA GLN A 78 0.75 -5.14 -8.27
C GLN A 78 1.96 -4.34 -8.74
N SER A 79 1.79 -3.48 -9.73
CA SER A 79 2.80 -2.48 -10.07
C SER A 79 2.16 -1.13 -10.35
N LYS A 80 2.97 -0.10 -10.59
CA LYS A 80 2.53 1.28 -10.74
C LYS A 80 3.26 1.95 -11.89
N CYS A 81 2.59 2.92 -12.53
CA CYS A 81 3.17 3.77 -13.56
C CYS A 81 2.75 5.23 -13.43
N GLY A 82 3.31 6.09 -14.24
CA GLY A 82 2.92 7.49 -14.34
C GLY A 82 3.88 8.50 -13.71
N ILE A 83 4.96 8.07 -13.07
CA ILE A 83 6.03 8.97 -12.61
C ILE A 83 7.16 8.95 -13.63
N ARG A 84 7.52 10.15 -14.13
CA ARG A 84 8.67 10.35 -15.01
C ARG A 84 9.64 11.37 -14.40
N GLN A 85 10.80 11.50 -14.99
CA GLN A 85 11.76 12.49 -14.52
C GLN A 85 11.18 13.91 -14.67
N GLY A 86 10.91 14.55 -13.54
CA GLY A 86 10.45 15.93 -13.49
C GLY A 86 8.97 16.16 -13.83
N MET A 87 8.17 15.10 -14.07
CA MET A 87 6.74 15.22 -14.39
C MET A 87 5.96 13.97 -14.03
N PHE A 88 4.64 14.08 -13.98
CA PHE A 88 3.71 12.95 -13.99
C PHE A 88 3.09 12.86 -15.38
N ASP A 89 2.73 11.63 -15.82
CA ASP A 89 2.24 11.41 -17.18
C ASP A 89 1.24 10.24 -17.19
N PHE A 90 -0.04 10.58 -17.38
CA PHE A 90 -1.13 9.61 -17.52
C PHE A 90 -1.66 9.55 -18.95
N SER A 91 -0.84 9.96 -19.94
CA SER A 91 -1.18 9.75 -21.34
C SER A 91 -1.35 8.25 -21.64
N LYS A 92 -2.21 7.94 -22.57
CA LYS A 92 -2.46 6.57 -23.03
C LYS A 92 -1.16 5.88 -23.44
N GLU A 93 -0.34 6.57 -24.24
CA GLU A 93 0.92 6.03 -24.76
C GLU A 93 1.88 5.67 -23.62
N HIS A 94 2.00 6.54 -22.62
CA HIS A 94 2.90 6.29 -21.50
C HIS A 94 2.40 5.15 -20.62
N ILE A 95 1.11 5.07 -20.30
CA ILE A 95 0.53 3.97 -19.52
C ILE A 95 0.79 2.64 -20.22
N LEU A 96 0.49 2.53 -21.51
CA LEU A 96 0.69 1.30 -22.28
C LEU A 96 2.17 0.88 -22.34
N ALA A 97 3.05 1.82 -22.67
CA ALA A 97 4.50 1.56 -22.73
C ALA A 97 5.08 1.17 -21.35
N SER A 98 4.61 1.81 -20.28
CA SER A 98 5.03 1.46 -18.92
C SER A 98 4.62 0.04 -18.54
N VAL A 99 3.38 -0.38 -18.86
CA VAL A 99 2.93 -1.74 -18.58
C VAL A 99 3.73 -2.76 -19.39
N ASP A 100 4.02 -2.50 -20.66
CA ASP A 100 4.86 -3.40 -21.47
C ASP A 100 6.28 -3.53 -20.87
N GLY A 101 6.86 -2.44 -20.39
CA GLY A 101 8.13 -2.44 -19.68
C GLY A 101 8.09 -3.23 -18.36
N ILE A 102 7.05 -3.03 -17.55
CA ILE A 102 6.82 -3.76 -16.29
C ILE A 102 6.73 -5.26 -16.55
N LEU A 103 5.89 -5.68 -17.50
CA LEU A 103 5.70 -7.08 -17.84
C LEU A 103 7.00 -7.73 -18.31
N SER A 104 7.78 -7.03 -19.13
CA SER A 104 9.10 -7.48 -19.60
C SER A 104 10.07 -7.70 -18.41
N ARG A 105 10.18 -6.74 -17.48
CA ARG A 105 11.08 -6.84 -16.33
C ARG A 105 10.64 -7.89 -15.32
N LEU A 106 9.33 -8.00 -15.08
CA LEU A 106 8.76 -9.05 -14.21
C LEU A 106 8.71 -10.43 -14.88
N LYS A 107 9.02 -10.53 -16.18
CA LYS A 107 8.99 -11.77 -16.97
C LYS A 107 7.63 -12.49 -16.89
N THR A 108 6.56 -11.73 -17.04
CA THR A 108 5.17 -12.21 -16.96
C THR A 108 4.31 -11.58 -18.05
N ASP A 109 3.19 -12.22 -18.36
CA ASP A 109 2.26 -11.75 -19.39
C ASP A 109 1.15 -10.84 -18.84
N TYR A 110 0.99 -10.77 -17.48
CA TYR A 110 -0.07 -9.97 -16.87
C TYR A 110 0.26 -9.47 -15.47
N LEU A 111 -0.38 -8.37 -15.08
CA LEU A 111 -0.50 -7.89 -13.71
C LEU A 111 -1.89 -8.20 -13.15
N ASP A 112 -1.97 -8.50 -11.86
CA ASP A 112 -3.26 -8.57 -11.17
C ASP A 112 -3.81 -7.19 -10.90
N VAL A 113 -2.95 -6.22 -10.54
CA VAL A 113 -3.34 -4.83 -10.23
C VAL A 113 -2.34 -3.84 -10.83
N LEU A 114 -2.84 -2.80 -11.49
CA LEU A 114 -2.06 -1.62 -11.92
C LEU A 114 -2.55 -0.38 -11.18
N LEU A 115 -1.64 0.37 -10.56
CA LEU A 115 -1.95 1.66 -9.95
C LEU A 115 -1.39 2.83 -10.77
N LEU A 116 -2.16 3.92 -10.87
CA LEU A 116 -1.64 5.23 -11.24
C LEU A 116 -0.90 5.83 -10.03
N HIS A 117 0.42 6.05 -10.13
CA HIS A 117 1.33 6.16 -8.97
C HIS A 117 1.22 7.49 -8.21
N ARG A 118 1.02 8.60 -8.91
CA ARG A 118 0.83 9.95 -8.35
C ARG A 118 -0.17 10.73 -9.22
N PRO A 119 -0.94 11.66 -8.64
CA PRO A 119 -1.85 12.47 -9.45
C PRO A 119 -1.10 13.24 -10.54
N ASP A 120 -1.55 13.11 -11.77
CA ASP A 120 -1.11 13.94 -12.88
C ASP A 120 -2.03 15.17 -12.98
N ALA A 121 -1.44 16.38 -12.91
CA ALA A 121 -2.18 17.63 -12.99
C ALA A 121 -2.76 17.89 -14.41
N LEU A 122 -2.23 17.21 -15.41
CA LEU A 122 -2.65 17.34 -16.81
C LEU A 122 -3.43 16.12 -17.31
N VAL A 123 -3.96 15.29 -16.40
CA VAL A 123 -4.68 14.08 -16.74
C VAL A 123 -5.90 14.37 -17.63
N GLU A 124 -5.99 13.64 -18.73
CA GLU A 124 -7.21 13.52 -19.57
C GLU A 124 -7.84 12.16 -19.25
N PRO A 125 -8.98 12.13 -18.53
CA PRO A 125 -9.64 10.88 -18.13
C PRO A 125 -9.96 9.94 -19.28
N GLU A 126 -10.22 10.47 -20.45
CA GLU A 126 -10.50 9.72 -21.67
C GLU A 126 -9.28 8.90 -22.13
N GLU A 127 -8.08 9.46 -22.06
CA GLU A 127 -6.83 8.75 -22.40
C GLU A 127 -6.57 7.60 -21.42
N VAL A 128 -6.78 7.84 -20.13
CA VAL A 128 -6.69 6.78 -19.12
C VAL A 128 -7.70 5.67 -19.38
N ALA A 129 -8.96 6.04 -19.71
CA ALA A 129 -10.01 5.07 -20.03
C ALA A 129 -9.64 4.19 -21.24
N GLU A 130 -9.11 4.81 -22.31
CA GLU A 130 -8.66 4.06 -23.48
C GLU A 130 -7.50 3.11 -23.16
N ALA A 131 -6.54 3.56 -22.34
CA ALA A 131 -5.42 2.72 -21.91
C ALA A 131 -5.92 1.53 -21.08
N PHE A 132 -6.78 1.76 -20.09
CA PHE A 132 -7.33 0.70 -19.23
C PHE A 132 -8.18 -0.28 -20.01
N ASP A 133 -9.05 0.18 -20.91
CA ASP A 133 -9.83 -0.66 -21.82
C ASP A 133 -8.93 -1.58 -22.67
N GLN A 134 -7.82 -1.06 -23.18
CA GLN A 134 -6.89 -1.84 -24.00
C GLN A 134 -6.13 -2.88 -23.16
N LEU A 135 -5.67 -2.49 -21.97
CA LEU A 135 -4.94 -3.39 -21.05
C LEU A 135 -5.82 -4.52 -20.52
N GLU A 136 -7.06 -4.22 -20.18
CA GLU A 136 -8.04 -5.22 -19.74
C GLU A 136 -8.39 -6.20 -20.85
N ARG A 137 -8.75 -5.70 -22.04
CA ARG A 137 -9.10 -6.55 -23.21
C ARG A 137 -7.97 -7.44 -23.67
N SER A 138 -6.72 -6.96 -23.57
CA SER A 138 -5.54 -7.77 -23.92
C SER A 138 -5.15 -8.76 -22.82
N GLY A 139 -5.79 -8.71 -21.64
CA GLY A 139 -5.48 -9.54 -20.49
C GLY A 139 -4.18 -9.17 -19.78
N LYS A 140 -3.55 -8.05 -20.14
CA LYS A 140 -2.30 -7.58 -19.52
C LYS A 140 -2.49 -7.04 -18.10
N VAL A 141 -3.69 -6.51 -17.76
CA VAL A 141 -4.04 -6.02 -16.42
C VAL A 141 -5.45 -6.48 -16.08
N ARG A 142 -5.63 -7.00 -14.88
CA ARG A 142 -6.93 -7.52 -14.38
C ARG A 142 -7.73 -6.51 -13.59
N HIS A 143 -7.06 -5.70 -12.76
CA HIS A 143 -7.69 -4.70 -11.88
C HIS A 143 -6.89 -3.40 -11.89
N PHE A 144 -7.57 -2.29 -11.59
CA PHE A 144 -6.99 -0.96 -11.63
C PHE A 144 -7.21 -0.23 -10.32
N GLY A 145 -6.25 0.60 -9.95
CA GLY A 145 -6.31 1.45 -8.78
C GLY A 145 -5.49 2.73 -8.95
N VAL A 146 -5.37 3.46 -7.87
CA VAL A 146 -4.65 4.73 -7.82
C VAL A 146 -3.74 4.79 -6.61
N SER A 147 -2.88 5.80 -6.55
CA SER A 147 -2.07 6.11 -5.37
C SER A 147 -2.08 7.61 -5.14
N ASN A 148 -2.25 8.01 -3.88
CA ASN A 148 -2.25 9.40 -3.41
C ASN A 148 -3.28 10.31 -4.11
N GLN A 149 -4.39 9.78 -4.56
CA GLN A 149 -5.48 10.56 -5.14
C GLN A 149 -6.57 10.90 -4.10
N ASN A 150 -7.08 12.11 -4.19
CA ASN A 150 -8.22 12.55 -3.40
C ASN A 150 -9.55 12.11 -4.05
N PRO A 151 -10.69 12.23 -3.33
CA PRO A 151 -11.99 11.80 -3.83
C PRO A 151 -12.38 12.40 -5.18
N MET A 152 -12.13 13.69 -5.37
CA MET A 152 -12.54 14.38 -6.60
C MET A 152 -11.71 13.95 -7.81
N GLN A 153 -10.43 13.61 -7.61
CA GLN A 153 -9.57 13.05 -8.66
C GLN A 153 -10.04 11.66 -9.07
N ILE A 154 -10.43 10.82 -8.10
CA ILE A 154 -10.98 9.49 -8.40
C ILE A 154 -12.31 9.62 -9.15
N GLN A 155 -13.22 10.50 -8.72
CA GLN A 155 -14.49 10.74 -9.40
C GLN A 155 -14.29 11.29 -10.82
N LEU A 156 -13.30 12.17 -11.02
CA LEU A 156 -12.95 12.69 -12.34
C LEU A 156 -12.51 11.58 -13.28
N LEU A 157 -11.64 10.69 -12.84
CA LEU A 157 -11.23 9.51 -13.63
C LEU A 157 -12.43 8.61 -13.95
N GLN A 158 -13.27 8.31 -12.96
CA GLN A 158 -14.42 7.42 -13.10
C GLN A 158 -15.56 8.00 -13.96
N LYS A 159 -15.48 9.28 -14.34
CA LYS A 159 -16.38 9.84 -15.36
C LYS A 159 -16.19 9.15 -16.73
N SER A 160 -14.98 8.73 -17.06
CA SER A 160 -14.62 8.10 -18.35
C SER A 160 -14.15 6.66 -18.17
N VAL A 161 -13.41 6.35 -17.10
CA VAL A 161 -12.93 5.01 -16.75
C VAL A 161 -14.09 4.15 -16.24
N LYS A 162 -14.34 3.00 -16.89
CA LYS A 162 -15.41 2.07 -16.53
C LYS A 162 -14.98 1.03 -15.49
N GLN A 163 -13.69 0.72 -15.47
CA GLN A 163 -13.12 -0.25 -14.55
C GLN A 163 -13.23 0.29 -13.12
N PRO A 164 -13.65 -0.53 -12.14
CA PRO A 164 -13.64 -0.14 -10.74
C PRO A 164 -12.23 0.23 -10.27
N ILE A 165 -12.11 1.31 -9.51
CA ILE A 165 -10.89 1.62 -8.76
C ILE A 165 -10.89 0.80 -7.48
N VAL A 166 -10.12 -0.30 -7.46
CA VAL A 166 -10.16 -1.29 -6.36
C VAL A 166 -9.27 -0.91 -5.17
N ALA A 167 -8.29 -0.04 -5.36
CA ALA A 167 -7.36 0.37 -4.32
C ALA A 167 -6.94 1.83 -4.46
N ASN A 168 -6.71 2.50 -3.34
CA ASN A 168 -5.99 3.76 -3.26
C ASN A 168 -4.82 3.62 -2.28
N GLN A 169 -3.60 3.67 -2.79
CA GLN A 169 -2.39 3.52 -1.98
C GLN A 169 -1.99 4.87 -1.39
N LEU A 170 -2.10 5.02 -0.07
CA LEU A 170 -1.99 6.28 0.66
C LEU A 170 -0.97 6.17 1.80
N GLN A 171 -0.26 7.26 2.11
CA GLN A 171 0.58 7.29 3.30
C GLN A 171 -0.29 7.22 4.56
N LEU A 172 -0.06 6.24 5.39
CA LEU A 172 -0.73 6.11 6.68
C LEU A 172 0.16 5.34 7.65
N SER A 173 0.36 5.94 8.81
CA SER A 173 0.99 5.30 9.98
C SER A 173 0.35 5.84 11.25
N ILE A 174 0.73 5.30 12.40
CA ILE A 174 0.27 5.80 13.70
C ILE A 174 0.63 7.29 13.89
N THR A 175 1.80 7.69 13.44
CA THR A 175 2.33 9.06 13.53
C THR A 175 2.01 9.94 12.32
N ASN A 176 1.42 9.38 11.28
CA ASN A 176 0.92 10.09 10.11
C ASN A 176 -0.53 9.66 9.83
N ALA A 177 -1.42 10.06 10.72
CA ALA A 177 -2.83 9.66 10.74
C ALA A 177 -3.79 10.79 10.31
N THR A 178 -3.34 11.70 9.44
CA THR A 178 -4.08 12.93 9.07
C THR A 178 -5.48 12.65 8.54
N MET A 179 -5.65 11.62 7.69
CA MET A 179 -6.96 11.23 7.14
C MET A 179 -7.92 10.67 8.21
N ILE A 180 -7.39 10.11 9.31
CA ILE A 180 -8.18 9.67 10.47
C ILE A 180 -8.48 10.88 11.36
N SER A 181 -7.46 11.70 11.63
CA SER A 181 -7.52 12.84 12.53
C SER A 181 -8.53 13.89 12.06
N SER A 182 -8.60 14.18 10.76
CA SER A 182 -9.56 15.13 10.21
C SER A 182 -11.02 14.70 10.44
N GLY A 183 -11.31 13.40 10.36
CA GLY A 183 -12.63 12.85 10.65
C GLY A 183 -13.00 12.84 12.14
N ILE A 184 -12.02 12.68 13.04
CA ILE A 184 -12.25 12.71 14.50
C ILE A 184 -12.47 14.15 14.99
N ASN A 185 -11.76 15.12 14.40
CA ASN A 185 -11.77 16.52 14.85
C ASN A 185 -12.74 17.41 14.04
N VAL A 186 -13.78 16.85 13.45
CA VAL A 186 -14.79 17.61 12.68
C VAL A 186 -15.40 18.72 13.55
N ASN A 187 -15.54 19.92 12.95
CA ASN A 187 -16.08 21.12 13.61
C ASN A 187 -15.25 21.64 14.80
N MET A 188 -13.95 21.40 14.82
CA MET A 188 -13.01 21.90 15.83
C MET A 188 -12.09 22.98 15.23
N GLU A 189 -11.63 23.92 16.08
CA GLU A 189 -10.70 25.00 15.71
C GLU A 189 -9.22 24.62 15.94
N ASN A 190 -8.81 23.42 15.58
CA ASN A 190 -7.42 22.97 15.71
C ASN A 190 -6.84 22.49 14.38
N ALA A 191 -5.51 22.35 14.32
CA ALA A 191 -4.81 21.94 13.10
C ALA A 191 -5.21 20.56 12.59
N SER A 192 -5.66 19.66 13.47
CA SER A 192 -6.09 18.30 13.14
C SER A 192 -7.45 18.27 12.45
N ALA A 193 -8.27 19.33 12.62
CA ALA A 193 -9.58 19.47 11.98
C ALA A 193 -9.49 19.90 10.51
N VAL A 194 -8.30 20.35 10.06
CA VAL A 194 -8.13 20.81 8.68
C VAL A 194 -8.14 19.61 7.75
N ASN A 195 -9.21 19.49 6.99
CA ASN A 195 -9.31 18.48 5.93
C ASN A 195 -8.43 18.89 4.74
N ARG A 196 -7.37 18.11 4.48
CA ARG A 196 -6.39 18.34 3.41
C ARG A 196 -6.56 17.38 2.23
N ASP A 197 -7.32 16.33 2.41
CA ASP A 197 -7.40 15.20 1.48
C ASP A 197 -8.81 14.91 0.95
N GLY A 198 -9.79 15.79 1.26
CA GLY A 198 -11.16 15.64 0.79
C GLY A 198 -11.91 14.49 1.45
N SER A 199 -11.54 14.10 2.67
CA SER A 199 -12.14 12.97 3.42
C SER A 199 -11.91 11.62 2.71
N VAL A 200 -10.71 11.42 2.18
CA VAL A 200 -10.35 10.24 1.40
C VAL A 200 -10.61 8.92 2.13
N LEU A 201 -10.44 8.90 3.47
CA LEU A 201 -10.71 7.71 4.28
C LEU A 201 -12.17 7.26 4.17
N ASP A 202 -13.10 8.19 4.41
CA ASP A 202 -14.54 7.89 4.36
C ASP A 202 -15.03 7.67 2.93
N PHE A 203 -14.45 8.38 1.97
CA PHE A 203 -14.73 8.16 0.55
C PHE A 203 -14.34 6.74 0.12
N CYS A 204 -13.15 6.28 0.47
CA CYS A 204 -12.72 4.91 0.15
C CYS A 204 -13.63 3.87 0.80
N ARG A 205 -14.07 4.10 2.05
CA ARG A 205 -15.02 3.20 2.73
C ARG A 205 -16.38 3.17 2.06
N LEU A 206 -16.89 4.33 1.61
CA LEU A 206 -18.18 4.45 0.96
C LEU A 206 -18.24 3.76 -0.41
N HIS A 207 -17.12 3.74 -1.11
CA HIS A 207 -17.02 3.21 -2.48
C HIS A 207 -16.31 1.86 -2.57
N ASP A 208 -16.13 1.15 -1.44
CA ASP A 208 -15.47 -0.16 -1.39
C ASP A 208 -14.08 -0.15 -2.06
N ILE A 209 -13.29 0.89 -1.79
CA ILE A 209 -11.90 1.04 -2.25
C ILE A 209 -10.98 0.62 -1.11
N THR A 210 -10.14 -0.38 -1.31
CA THR A 210 -9.14 -0.79 -0.33
C THR A 210 -8.08 0.30 -0.17
N ILE A 211 -7.85 0.75 1.07
CA ILE A 211 -6.73 1.63 1.39
C ILE A 211 -5.48 0.78 1.58
N GLN A 212 -4.43 1.11 0.83
CA GLN A 212 -3.12 0.47 0.98
C GLN A 212 -2.15 1.44 1.68
N PRO A 213 -2.01 1.40 3.04
CA PRO A 213 -1.07 2.22 3.78
C PRO A 213 0.38 1.94 3.38
N TRP A 214 1.05 2.91 2.74
CA TRP A 214 2.48 2.82 2.50
C TRP A 214 3.26 3.53 3.62
N SER A 215 4.52 3.14 3.83
CA SER A 215 5.38 3.61 4.92
C SER A 215 4.74 3.50 6.33
N PRO A 216 4.20 2.33 6.71
CA PRO A 216 3.38 2.17 7.91
C PRO A 216 4.15 2.36 9.24
N PHE A 217 5.46 2.52 9.20
CA PHE A 217 6.33 2.75 10.36
C PHE A 217 6.97 4.14 10.37
N GLN A 218 6.73 4.97 9.34
CA GLN A 218 7.41 6.25 9.21
C GLN A 218 6.58 7.41 9.76
N TYR A 219 7.29 8.44 10.19
CA TYR A 219 6.73 9.76 10.47
C TYR A 219 7.20 10.76 9.40
N GLY A 220 6.39 11.81 9.19
CA GLY A 220 6.66 12.79 8.15
C GLY A 220 6.73 12.17 6.75
N PHE A 221 7.41 12.88 5.84
CA PHE A 221 7.69 12.36 4.50
C PHE A 221 9.13 11.82 4.44
N PHE A 222 9.30 10.55 4.78
CA PHE A 222 10.61 9.87 4.89
C PHE A 222 11.57 10.48 5.92
N GLU A 223 11.05 11.04 7.03
CA GLU A 223 11.86 11.65 8.08
C GLU A 223 12.46 10.62 9.05
N GLY A 224 11.90 9.42 9.10
CA GLY A 224 12.39 8.34 9.93
C GLY A 224 11.31 7.36 10.39
N VAL A 225 11.73 6.36 11.16
CA VAL A 225 10.86 5.34 11.77
C VAL A 225 10.52 5.76 13.19
N PHE A 226 9.24 5.72 13.58
CA PHE A 226 8.81 6.11 14.93
C PHE A 226 9.11 5.03 15.99
N LEU A 227 9.15 3.74 15.60
CA LEU A 227 9.47 2.64 16.52
C LEU A 227 10.89 2.78 17.06
N GLY A 228 11.02 2.87 18.38
CA GLY A 228 12.30 3.03 19.06
C GLY A 228 12.91 4.44 18.93
N SER A 229 12.19 5.41 18.40
CA SER A 229 12.66 6.79 18.27
C SER A 229 12.37 7.61 19.54
N ASP A 230 13.37 8.33 20.04
CA ASP A 230 13.26 9.26 21.17
C ASP A 230 12.29 10.44 20.89
N LYS A 231 11.90 10.65 19.65
CA LYS A 231 10.88 11.65 19.30
C LYS A 231 9.47 11.26 19.74
N PHE A 232 9.23 9.97 20.01
CA PHE A 232 7.91 9.44 20.34
C PHE A 232 7.95 8.54 21.58
N PRO A 233 8.43 9.04 22.75
CA PRO A 233 8.63 8.21 23.92
C PRO A 233 7.33 7.61 24.46
N GLU A 234 6.26 8.41 24.56
CA GLU A 234 4.95 7.96 25.03
C GLU A 234 4.33 6.90 24.11
N LEU A 235 4.45 7.09 22.79
CA LEU A 235 3.99 6.12 21.80
C LEU A 235 4.75 4.80 21.93
N ASN A 236 6.08 4.85 22.00
CA ASN A 236 6.90 3.64 22.11
C ASN A 236 6.60 2.90 23.41
N GLN A 237 6.48 3.60 24.55
CA GLN A 237 6.07 2.99 25.81
C GLN A 237 4.72 2.27 25.68
N LYS A 238 3.71 2.91 25.07
CA LYS A 238 2.38 2.30 24.90
C LYS A 238 2.42 1.09 23.97
N ILE A 239 3.21 1.15 22.89
CA ILE A 239 3.39 0.02 22.00
C ILE A 239 4.09 -1.14 22.70
N ASP A 240 5.12 -0.88 23.52
CA ASP A 240 5.84 -1.89 24.28
C ASP A 240 4.93 -2.60 25.30
N GLU A 241 4.09 -1.84 26.04
CA GLU A 241 3.08 -2.41 26.96
C GLU A 241 2.11 -3.37 26.24
N LEU A 242 1.66 -2.99 25.05
CA LEU A 242 0.78 -3.86 24.26
C LEU A 242 1.52 -5.06 23.66
N ALA A 243 2.77 -4.88 23.24
CA ALA A 243 3.61 -5.96 22.73
C ALA A 243 3.83 -7.03 23.80
N GLU A 244 4.11 -6.63 25.04
CA GLU A 244 4.21 -7.53 26.18
C GLU A 244 2.88 -8.25 26.45
N LYS A 245 1.78 -7.49 26.52
CA LYS A 245 0.43 -8.04 26.76
C LYS A 245 0.03 -9.12 25.76
N TYR A 246 0.30 -8.90 24.48
CA TYR A 246 -0.04 -9.83 23.39
C TYR A 246 1.07 -10.84 23.10
N SER A 247 2.21 -10.77 23.79
CA SER A 247 3.40 -11.61 23.56
C SER A 247 3.89 -11.56 22.10
N VAL A 248 3.98 -10.36 21.55
CA VAL A 248 4.41 -10.06 20.17
C VAL A 248 5.43 -8.91 20.15
N THR A 249 5.93 -8.56 18.98
CA THR A 249 6.84 -7.40 18.82
C THR A 249 6.08 -6.08 18.64
N ASN A 250 6.75 -4.96 18.88
CA ASN A 250 6.24 -3.61 18.59
C ASN A 250 5.89 -3.44 17.10
N THR A 251 6.66 -4.05 16.20
CA THR A 251 6.35 -4.11 14.76
C THR A 251 4.94 -4.69 14.53
N THR A 252 4.64 -5.80 15.22
CA THR A 252 3.31 -6.45 15.15
C THR A 252 2.20 -5.51 15.62
N ILE A 253 2.38 -4.81 16.75
CA ILE A 253 1.37 -3.88 17.28
C ILE A 253 1.12 -2.72 16.32
N ALA A 254 2.18 -2.15 15.72
CA ALA A 254 2.04 -1.04 14.79
C ALA A 254 1.22 -1.41 13.53
N ILE A 255 1.41 -2.60 12.99
CA ILE A 255 0.59 -3.10 11.87
C ILE A 255 -0.82 -3.47 12.35
N ALA A 256 -0.96 -4.10 13.52
CA ALA A 256 -2.27 -4.46 14.08
C ALA A 256 -3.15 -3.21 14.30
N TRP A 257 -2.55 -2.06 14.64
CA TRP A 257 -3.27 -0.79 14.76
C TRP A 257 -3.93 -0.37 13.43
N LEU A 258 -3.25 -0.49 12.30
CA LEU A 258 -3.80 -0.23 10.97
C LEU A 258 -4.90 -1.23 10.62
N LEU A 259 -4.63 -2.52 10.82
CA LEU A 259 -5.56 -3.61 10.51
C LEU A 259 -6.81 -3.62 11.40
N ARG A 260 -6.76 -2.93 12.56
CA ARG A 260 -7.92 -2.81 13.46
C ARG A 260 -8.96 -1.85 12.92
N HIS A 261 -8.56 -0.89 12.09
CA HIS A 261 -9.49 0.08 11.52
C HIS A 261 -10.49 -0.61 10.57
N PRO A 262 -11.80 -0.23 10.58
CA PRO A 262 -12.82 -0.88 9.75
C PRO A 262 -12.76 -0.52 8.26
N ALA A 263 -11.79 0.28 7.82
CA ALA A 263 -11.64 0.72 6.43
C ALA A 263 -10.84 -0.29 5.59
N ASN A 264 -11.10 -1.56 5.65
CA ASN A 264 -10.50 -2.60 4.79
C ASN A 264 -9.08 -2.24 4.30
N MET A 265 -8.11 -2.16 5.24
CA MET A 265 -6.75 -1.73 4.95
C MET A 265 -5.84 -2.91 4.65
N GLN A 266 -4.94 -2.73 3.68
CA GLN A 266 -3.86 -3.67 3.34
C GLN A 266 -2.50 -2.95 3.44
N PRO A 267 -1.83 -2.91 4.59
CA PRO A 267 -0.52 -2.27 4.75
C PRO A 267 0.53 -2.84 3.79
N ILE A 268 1.26 -1.94 3.13
CA ILE A 268 2.40 -2.27 2.27
C ILE A 268 3.66 -2.19 3.11
N ILE A 269 4.22 -3.33 3.47
CA ILE A 269 5.42 -3.40 4.29
C ILE A 269 6.67 -3.38 3.41
N GLY A 270 7.61 -2.48 3.71
CA GLY A 270 8.84 -2.28 2.94
C GLY A 270 10.09 -2.86 3.60
N THR A 271 9.94 -3.81 4.54
CA THR A 271 11.10 -4.48 5.14
C THR A 271 11.66 -5.53 4.21
N MET A 272 12.99 -5.67 4.20
CA MET A 272 13.69 -6.77 3.53
C MET A 272 14.23 -7.79 4.55
N ASN A 273 13.92 -7.62 5.83
CA ASN A 273 14.27 -8.56 6.90
C ASN A 273 13.16 -9.58 7.10
N THR A 274 13.48 -10.87 6.97
CA THR A 274 12.53 -11.99 7.06
C THR A 274 11.85 -12.10 8.42
N GLU A 275 12.56 -11.85 9.52
CA GLU A 275 11.95 -11.90 10.86
C GLU A 275 10.96 -10.76 11.07
N ARG A 276 11.32 -9.54 10.63
CA ARG A 276 10.39 -8.40 10.66
C ARG A 276 9.19 -8.61 9.72
N LEU A 277 9.38 -9.29 8.58
CA LEU A 277 8.28 -9.69 7.71
C LEU A 277 7.30 -10.60 8.47
N LYS A 278 7.79 -11.64 9.13
CA LYS A 278 6.97 -12.56 9.94
C LYS A 278 6.22 -11.81 11.06
N ASP A 279 6.87 -10.85 11.72
CA ASP A 279 6.24 -10.02 12.75
C ASP A 279 5.11 -9.16 12.19
N CYS A 280 5.28 -8.59 11.00
CA CYS A 280 4.19 -7.87 10.31
C CYS A 280 3.02 -8.82 9.99
N ILE A 281 3.29 -10.03 9.54
CA ILE A 281 2.27 -11.03 9.22
C ILE A 281 1.52 -11.46 10.47
N LYS A 282 2.18 -11.66 11.61
CA LYS A 282 1.55 -11.99 12.90
C LYS A 282 0.47 -10.99 13.30
N ALA A 283 0.60 -9.71 12.89
CA ALA A 283 -0.39 -8.68 13.15
C ALA A 283 -1.79 -9.03 12.65
N THR A 284 -1.90 -9.86 11.61
CA THR A 284 -3.20 -10.32 11.08
C THR A 284 -4.00 -11.20 12.04
N HIS A 285 -3.36 -11.69 13.12
CA HIS A 285 -3.98 -12.48 14.18
C HIS A 285 -4.21 -11.68 15.46
N ILE A 286 -3.82 -10.40 15.49
CA ILE A 286 -3.99 -9.52 16.65
C ILE A 286 -5.15 -8.58 16.41
N THR A 287 -6.09 -8.54 17.35
CA THR A 287 -7.20 -7.58 17.32
C THR A 287 -7.11 -6.70 18.55
N LEU A 288 -6.65 -5.47 18.39
CA LEU A 288 -6.66 -4.47 19.45
C LEU A 288 -8.11 -4.13 19.83
N THR A 289 -8.36 -3.95 21.12
CA THR A 289 -9.63 -3.39 21.58
C THR A 289 -9.80 -1.96 21.08
N ARG A 290 -11.02 -1.43 21.11
CA ARG A 290 -11.29 -0.02 20.81
C ARG A 290 -10.48 0.92 21.71
N GLN A 291 -10.40 0.61 23.01
CA GLN A 291 -9.67 1.40 23.99
C GLN A 291 -8.17 1.43 23.64
N GLU A 292 -7.54 0.28 23.42
CA GLU A 292 -6.12 0.18 23.06
C GLU A 292 -5.79 0.94 21.77
N TRP A 293 -6.67 0.85 20.78
CA TRP A 293 -6.50 1.57 19.51
C TRP A 293 -6.44 3.09 19.74
N TYR A 294 -7.34 3.65 20.58
CA TYR A 294 -7.36 5.07 20.92
C TYR A 294 -6.22 5.47 21.87
N GLU A 295 -5.78 4.58 22.75
CA GLU A 295 -4.60 4.82 23.60
C GLU A 295 -3.34 5.00 22.74
N VAL A 296 -3.11 4.15 21.76
CA VAL A 296 -2.00 4.28 20.78
C VAL A 296 -2.15 5.55 19.96
N TYR A 297 -3.35 5.86 19.47
CA TYR A 297 -3.64 7.07 18.71
C TYR A 297 -3.25 8.35 19.50
N ARG A 298 -3.65 8.45 20.77
CA ARG A 298 -3.31 9.59 21.65
C ARG A 298 -1.82 9.63 21.98
N ALA A 299 -1.22 8.50 22.29
CA ALA A 299 0.21 8.42 22.62
C ALA A 299 1.11 8.87 21.47
N ALA A 300 0.63 8.83 20.23
CA ALA A 300 1.30 9.39 19.06
C ALA A 300 1.20 10.92 18.95
N GLY A 301 0.57 11.59 19.92
CA GLY A 301 0.33 13.04 19.90
C GLY A 301 -0.89 13.46 19.07
N ASN A 302 -1.70 12.52 18.60
CA ASN A 302 -2.92 12.85 17.87
C ASN A 302 -4.00 13.36 18.87
N ILE A 303 -4.71 14.40 18.45
CA ILE A 303 -5.71 15.05 19.30
C ILE A 303 -7.00 14.23 19.30
N LEU A 304 -7.46 13.93 20.51
CA LEU A 304 -8.80 13.41 20.76
C LEU A 304 -9.58 14.49 21.52
N PRO A 305 -10.67 15.07 20.94
CA PRO A 305 -11.45 16.12 21.57
C PRO A 305 -12.09 15.71 22.87
#